data_7bb60491f2bda9bfbbce47596723538b
#
_entry.id   7bb60491f2bda9bfbbce47596723538b
#
_cell.length_a   1.000
_cell.length_b   1.000
_cell.length_c   1.000
_cell.angle_alpha   90.00
_cell.angle_beta   90.00
_cell.angle_gamma   90.00
#
_symmetry.space_group_name_H-M   'P 1'
#
loop_
_entity.id
_entity.type
_entity.pdbx_description
1 polymer ?
#
loop_
_entity_poly.entity_id
_entity_poly.type
_entity_poly.pdbx_seq_one_letter_code
_entity_poly.pdbx_strand_id
1 'polypeptide(L)'
;MKKLKTWQIVLLVIFYPIGICVWIYLVWKKNKLKRDAAAAAAARREAKEREDAARLEAWRAKQAARETLKFKVVGVTFKNEDGKSRQTLLRKLHFGDAPFNSDEGVDITIERGAYQGEPAFSVFAEGHQVGNISKDDVPFFVRRWSDFVGVTSAEVYGGGTDDEGHSINYGMKINCEFRKQA
;
A
#
# COMPACT_ATOMS: atom_id res chain seq x y z
N MET A 1 -4.17 80.73 18.73
CA MET A 1 -4.47 79.98 17.56
C MET A 1 -3.67 80.56 16.39
N LYS A 2 -2.66 79.77 15.84
CA LYS A 2 -1.86 80.21 14.69
C LYS A 2 -2.71 80.13 13.43
N LYS A 3 -3.00 81.30 12.80
CA LYS A 3 -3.71 81.36 11.52
C LYS A 3 -2.82 80.73 10.45
N LEU A 4 -3.28 79.62 9.79
CA LEU A 4 -2.61 79.01 8.63
C LEU A 4 -2.46 80.09 7.53
N LYS A 5 -1.26 80.18 6.93
CA LYS A 5 -1.01 81.11 5.85
C LYS A 5 -1.77 80.64 4.58
N THR A 6 -2.31 81.58 3.83
CA THR A 6 -3.17 81.33 2.66
C THR A 6 -2.59 80.28 1.67
N TRP A 7 -1.26 80.24 1.47
CA TRP A 7 -0.58 79.29 0.61
C TRP A 7 -0.60 77.86 1.18
N GLN A 8 -0.65 77.65 2.50
CA GLN A 8 -0.77 76.39 3.16
C GLN A 8 -2.15 75.77 2.94
N ILE A 9 -3.18 76.60 2.90
CA ILE A 9 -4.55 76.14 2.59
C ILE A 9 -4.66 75.75 1.14
N VAL A 10 -4.05 76.45 0.21
CA VAL A 10 -4.03 76.18 -1.22
C VAL A 10 -3.32 74.83 -1.47
N LEU A 11 -2.18 74.53 -0.85
CA LEU A 11 -1.49 73.27 -0.94
C LEU A 11 -2.33 72.09 -0.40
N LEU A 12 -3.03 72.32 0.72
CA LEU A 12 -3.90 71.26 1.31
C LEU A 12 -5.07 70.93 0.38
N VAL A 13 -5.68 71.91 -0.28
CA VAL A 13 -6.79 71.72 -1.21
C VAL A 13 -6.35 71.01 -2.48
N ILE A 14 -5.12 71.26 -2.98
CA ILE A 14 -4.61 70.61 -4.21
C ILE A 14 -4.07 69.17 -3.96
N PHE A 15 -3.33 68.97 -2.86
CA PHE A 15 -2.68 67.70 -2.59
C PHE A 15 -3.57 66.67 -1.88
N TYR A 16 -4.60 67.13 -1.14
CA TYR A 16 -5.50 66.23 -0.42
C TYR A 16 -6.27 65.25 -1.34
N PRO A 17 -6.90 65.68 -2.43
CA PRO A 17 -7.59 64.73 -3.34
C PRO A 17 -6.64 63.81 -4.05
N ILE A 18 -5.40 64.20 -4.39
CA ILE A 18 -4.38 63.37 -5.00
C ILE A 18 -3.96 62.26 -4.03
N GLY A 19 -3.75 62.58 -2.76
CA GLY A 19 -3.43 61.60 -1.70
C GLY A 19 -4.52 60.57 -1.52
N ILE A 20 -5.79 60.98 -1.56
CA ILE A 20 -6.94 60.04 -1.49
C ILE A 20 -6.96 59.11 -2.70
N CYS A 21 -6.79 59.62 -3.90
CA CYS A 21 -6.78 58.79 -5.11
C CYS A 21 -5.65 57.76 -5.09
N VAL A 22 -4.44 58.15 -4.66
CA VAL A 22 -3.31 57.21 -4.51
C VAL A 22 -3.61 56.15 -3.43
N TRP A 23 -4.18 56.57 -2.30
CA TRP A 23 -4.55 55.61 -1.25
C TRP A 23 -5.60 54.61 -1.72
N ILE A 24 -6.67 55.05 -2.38
CA ILE A 24 -7.69 54.19 -2.96
C ILE A 24 -7.08 53.21 -3.97
N TYR A 25 -6.19 53.68 -4.85
CA TYR A 25 -5.49 52.82 -5.81
C TYR A 25 -4.64 51.77 -5.12
N LEU A 26 -3.90 52.11 -4.07
CA LEU A 26 -3.08 51.15 -3.33
C LEU A 26 -3.93 50.11 -2.61
N VAL A 27 -5.04 50.51 -1.98
CA VAL A 27 -5.99 49.57 -1.35
C VAL A 27 -6.62 48.64 -2.38
N TRP A 28 -7.05 49.17 -3.52
CA TRP A 28 -7.62 48.39 -4.62
C TRP A 28 -6.59 47.38 -5.15
N LYS A 29 -5.36 47.82 -5.42
CA LYS A 29 -4.26 46.94 -5.88
C LYS A 29 -3.98 45.84 -4.87
N LYS A 30 -3.91 46.16 -3.57
CA LYS A 30 -3.69 45.17 -2.51
C LYS A 30 -4.83 44.14 -2.44
N ASN A 31 -6.07 44.58 -2.58
CA ASN A 31 -7.25 43.72 -2.54
C ASN A 31 -7.32 42.84 -3.80
N LYS A 32 -6.94 43.38 -4.96
CA LYS A 32 -6.84 42.59 -6.21
C LYS A 32 -5.81 41.46 -6.07
N LEU A 33 -4.60 41.77 -5.60
CA LEU A 33 -3.56 40.77 -5.37
C LEU A 33 -4.00 39.66 -4.39
N LYS A 34 -4.73 40.04 -3.32
CA LYS A 34 -5.28 39.01 -2.39
C LYS A 34 -6.32 38.14 -3.04
N ARG A 35 -7.20 38.68 -3.89
CA ARG A 35 -8.22 37.90 -4.63
C ARG A 35 -7.55 36.95 -5.64
N ASP A 36 -6.58 37.44 -6.39
CA ASP A 36 -5.84 36.64 -7.37
C ASP A 36 -5.06 35.51 -6.69
N ALA A 37 -4.43 35.77 -5.55
CA ALA A 37 -3.75 34.77 -4.75
C ALA A 37 -4.71 33.73 -4.16
N ALA A 38 -5.89 34.13 -3.68
CA ALA A 38 -6.92 33.24 -3.17
C ALA A 38 -7.50 32.36 -4.29
N ALA A 39 -7.77 32.92 -5.47
CA ALA A 39 -8.22 32.18 -6.65
C ALA A 39 -7.18 31.16 -7.11
N ALA A 40 -5.91 31.54 -7.15
CA ALA A 40 -4.82 30.63 -7.49
C ALA A 40 -4.67 29.49 -6.46
N ALA A 41 -4.84 29.78 -5.17
CA ALA A 41 -4.81 28.78 -4.12
C ALA A 41 -6.00 27.80 -4.22
N ALA A 42 -7.22 28.33 -4.51
CA ALA A 42 -8.39 27.48 -4.75
C ALA A 42 -8.20 26.58 -5.96
N ALA A 43 -7.74 27.11 -7.08
CA ALA A 43 -7.46 26.31 -8.29
C ALA A 43 -6.41 25.20 -8.04
N ARG A 44 -5.38 25.47 -7.23
CA ARG A 44 -4.39 24.45 -6.85
C ARG A 44 -5.00 23.35 -5.98
N ARG A 45 -5.91 23.70 -5.06
CA ARG A 45 -6.62 22.70 -4.23
C ARG A 45 -7.51 21.81 -5.09
N GLU A 46 -8.31 22.41 -5.97
CA GLU A 46 -9.17 21.64 -6.90
C GLU A 46 -8.35 20.72 -7.82
N ALA A 47 -7.21 21.19 -8.35
CA ALA A 47 -6.33 20.39 -9.17
C ALA A 47 -5.79 19.18 -8.41
N LYS A 48 -5.36 19.39 -7.14
CA LYS A 48 -4.89 18.31 -6.28
C LYS A 48 -5.99 17.31 -5.94
N GLU A 49 -7.19 17.78 -5.60
CA GLU A 49 -8.35 16.92 -5.33
C GLU A 49 -8.72 16.04 -6.54
N ARG A 50 -8.66 16.60 -7.76
CA ARG A 50 -8.87 15.84 -9.00
C ARG A 50 -7.79 14.79 -9.23
N GLU A 51 -6.53 15.12 -8.95
CA GLU A 51 -5.42 14.18 -9.07
C GLU A 51 -5.56 13.04 -8.04
N ASP A 52 -5.89 13.36 -6.79
CA ASP A 52 -6.09 12.37 -5.73
C ASP A 52 -7.30 11.46 -6.04
N ALA A 53 -8.40 12.02 -6.56
CA ALA A 53 -9.56 11.25 -7.01
C ALA A 53 -9.21 10.31 -8.18
N ALA A 54 -8.50 10.78 -9.19
CA ALA A 54 -8.06 9.96 -10.31
C ALA A 54 -7.11 8.82 -9.86
N ARG A 55 -6.21 9.12 -8.92
CA ARG A 55 -5.31 8.13 -8.33
C ARG A 55 -6.08 7.05 -7.56
N LEU A 56 -7.10 7.43 -6.81
CA LEU A 56 -7.97 6.51 -6.08
C LEU A 56 -8.78 5.61 -7.02
N GLU A 57 -9.34 6.18 -8.09
CA GLU A 57 -10.05 5.40 -9.12
C GLU A 57 -9.13 4.41 -9.83
N ALA A 58 -7.93 4.82 -10.21
CA ALA A 58 -6.94 3.94 -10.81
C ALA A 58 -6.52 2.81 -9.87
N TRP A 59 -6.39 3.10 -8.57
CA TRP A 59 -6.12 2.07 -7.55
C TRP A 59 -7.28 1.08 -7.43
N ARG A 60 -8.53 1.56 -7.34
CA ARG A 60 -9.73 0.71 -7.30
C ARG A 60 -9.86 -0.16 -8.54
N ALA A 61 -9.59 0.38 -9.72
CA ALA A 61 -9.60 -0.38 -10.98
C ALA A 61 -8.54 -1.50 -10.97
N LYS A 62 -7.33 -1.22 -10.46
CA LYS A 62 -6.29 -2.24 -10.29
C LYS A 62 -6.72 -3.34 -9.32
N GLN A 63 -7.36 -3.01 -8.20
CA GLN A 63 -7.87 -4.00 -7.25
C GLN A 63 -9.01 -4.83 -7.85
N ALA A 64 -9.93 -4.21 -8.57
CA ALA A 64 -11.04 -4.91 -9.23
C ALA A 64 -10.55 -5.90 -10.32
N ALA A 65 -9.38 -5.62 -10.92
CA ALA A 65 -8.74 -6.49 -11.92
C ALA A 65 -7.96 -7.66 -11.31
N ARG A 66 -8.01 -7.86 -10.00
CA ARG A 66 -7.33 -8.93 -9.29
C ARG A 66 -8.33 -9.92 -8.70
N GLU A 67 -7.91 -11.16 -8.56
CA GLU A 67 -8.65 -12.21 -7.88
C GLU A 67 -7.74 -12.88 -6.84
N THR A 68 -8.32 -13.25 -5.71
CA THR A 68 -7.60 -13.95 -4.63
C THR A 68 -8.11 -15.39 -4.55
N LEU A 69 -7.20 -16.33 -4.64
CA LEU A 69 -7.50 -17.76 -4.57
C LEU A 69 -6.73 -18.40 -3.40
N LYS A 70 -7.40 -19.33 -2.72
CA LYS A 70 -6.84 -20.02 -1.54
C LYS A 70 -6.27 -21.38 -1.94
N PHE A 71 -5.02 -21.64 -1.55
CA PHE A 71 -4.32 -22.90 -1.83
C PHE A 71 -3.84 -23.55 -0.55
N LYS A 72 -3.81 -24.87 -0.54
CA LYS A 72 -3.25 -25.66 0.55
C LYS A 72 -1.76 -25.92 0.28
N VAL A 73 -0.94 -25.67 1.29
CA VAL A 73 0.48 -26.03 1.25
C VAL A 73 0.64 -27.48 1.69
N VAL A 74 1.35 -28.25 0.90
CA VAL A 74 1.63 -29.69 1.12
C VAL A 74 3.11 -29.94 1.40
N GLY A 75 3.46 -31.16 1.80
CA GLY A 75 4.85 -31.52 2.12
C GLY A 75 5.38 -30.85 3.37
N VAL A 76 4.49 -30.39 4.24
CA VAL A 76 4.79 -29.70 5.50
C VAL A 76 5.44 -30.60 6.56
N THR A 77 5.39 -31.92 6.38
CA THR A 77 6.00 -32.91 7.29
C THR A 77 7.44 -33.27 6.95
N PHE A 78 7.94 -32.83 5.79
CA PHE A 78 9.29 -33.10 5.38
C PHE A 78 10.32 -32.20 6.08
N LYS A 79 11.59 -32.60 5.97
CA LYS A 79 12.72 -31.76 6.34
C LYS A 79 13.25 -31.03 5.10
N ASN A 80 13.78 -29.86 5.31
CA ASN A 80 14.50 -29.11 4.27
C ASN A 80 15.92 -29.69 4.08
N GLU A 81 16.60 -29.28 3.02
CA GLU A 81 17.96 -29.68 2.71
C GLU A 81 18.96 -29.31 3.84
N ASP A 82 18.68 -28.22 4.55
CA ASP A 82 19.44 -27.77 5.73
C ASP A 82 19.14 -28.61 7.00
N GLY A 83 18.34 -29.67 6.89
CA GLY A 83 17.95 -30.55 7.98
C GLY A 83 16.84 -30.01 8.89
N LYS A 84 16.39 -28.75 8.72
CA LYS A 84 15.33 -28.17 9.52
C LYS A 84 13.98 -28.81 9.21
N SER A 85 13.21 -29.12 10.25
CA SER A 85 11.85 -29.63 10.11
C SER A 85 10.88 -28.50 9.73
N ARG A 86 10.13 -28.69 8.66
CA ARG A 86 9.05 -27.76 8.24
C ARG A 86 7.97 -27.64 9.31
N GLN A 87 7.69 -28.70 10.07
CA GLN A 87 6.77 -28.64 11.22
C GLN A 87 7.26 -27.70 12.31
N THR A 88 8.57 -27.68 12.59
CA THR A 88 9.17 -26.74 13.54
C THR A 88 9.07 -25.30 13.03
N LEU A 89 9.28 -25.08 11.73
CA LEU A 89 9.14 -23.75 11.12
C LEU A 89 7.68 -23.28 11.16
N LEU A 90 6.71 -24.14 10.83
CA LEU A 90 5.30 -23.81 10.89
C LEU A 90 4.82 -23.51 12.32
N ARG A 91 5.34 -24.27 13.31
CA ARG A 91 5.06 -23.97 14.72
C ARG A 91 5.57 -22.56 15.10
N LYS A 92 6.80 -22.26 14.75
CA LYS A 92 7.37 -20.92 15.00
C LYS A 92 6.60 -19.81 14.30
N LEU A 93 6.19 -20.04 13.05
CA LEU A 93 5.36 -19.12 12.29
C LEU A 93 4.00 -18.90 12.96
N HIS A 94 3.39 -19.97 13.48
CA HIS A 94 2.12 -19.92 14.19
C HIS A 94 2.17 -19.08 15.47
N PHE A 95 3.25 -19.17 16.23
CA PHE A 95 3.43 -18.45 17.49
C PHE A 95 4.16 -17.09 17.34
N GLY A 96 4.62 -16.75 16.16
CA GLY A 96 5.42 -15.54 15.94
C GLY A 96 6.80 -15.61 16.58
N ASP A 97 7.39 -16.82 16.67
CA ASP A 97 8.74 -17.01 17.20
C ASP A 97 9.79 -16.72 16.10
N ALA A 98 10.99 -16.33 16.51
CA ALA A 98 12.09 -16.10 15.56
C ALA A 98 12.32 -17.31 14.61
N PRO A 99 12.49 -17.11 13.32
CA PRO A 99 12.71 -15.83 12.61
C PRO A 99 11.46 -15.06 12.18
N PHE A 100 10.23 -15.48 12.56
CA PHE A 100 8.95 -14.97 12.09
C PHE A 100 8.33 -13.93 13.05
N ASN A 101 9.13 -13.20 13.78
CA ASN A 101 8.71 -12.22 14.80
C ASN A 101 8.82 -10.76 14.34
N SER A 102 8.78 -10.51 13.04
CA SER A 102 8.82 -9.14 12.50
C SER A 102 7.50 -8.40 12.74
N ASP A 103 7.58 -7.14 13.18
CA ASP A 103 6.42 -6.25 13.34
C ASP A 103 5.79 -5.89 11.98
N GLU A 104 6.52 -6.02 10.88
CA GLU A 104 6.07 -5.77 9.51
C GLU A 104 5.27 -6.94 8.92
N GLY A 105 5.14 -8.04 9.68
CA GLY A 105 4.57 -9.30 9.22
C GLY A 105 5.61 -10.23 8.63
N VAL A 106 5.17 -11.41 8.18
CA VAL A 106 6.03 -12.44 7.59
C VAL A 106 5.91 -12.42 6.08
N ASP A 107 7.05 -12.30 5.40
CA ASP A 107 7.09 -12.39 3.93
C ASP A 107 6.93 -13.84 3.47
N ILE A 108 5.86 -14.09 2.71
CA ILE A 108 5.57 -15.41 2.12
C ILE A 108 5.76 -15.32 0.62
N THR A 109 6.66 -16.11 0.10
CA THR A 109 6.97 -16.17 -1.33
C THR A 109 6.73 -17.57 -1.91
N ILE A 110 6.50 -17.60 -3.22
CA ILE A 110 6.41 -18.85 -4.00
C ILE A 110 7.49 -18.80 -5.06
N GLU A 111 8.29 -19.85 -5.13
CA GLU A 111 9.31 -20.01 -6.14
C GLU A 111 8.97 -21.14 -7.09
N ARG A 112 9.13 -20.88 -8.39
CA ARG A 112 8.99 -21.89 -9.43
C ARG A 112 10.29 -22.67 -9.55
N GLY A 113 10.19 -23.97 -9.47
CA GLY A 113 11.29 -24.91 -9.64
C GLY A 113 10.87 -26.14 -10.43
N ALA A 114 11.65 -27.21 -10.29
CA ALA A 114 11.32 -28.53 -10.84
C ALA A 114 11.60 -29.59 -9.78
N TYR A 115 10.75 -30.61 -9.72
CA TYR A 115 10.96 -31.81 -8.92
C TYR A 115 10.82 -33.03 -9.81
N GLN A 116 11.88 -33.85 -9.88
CA GLN A 116 11.94 -35.01 -10.76
C GLN A 116 11.63 -34.72 -12.23
N GLY A 117 12.04 -33.54 -12.72
CA GLY A 117 11.80 -33.11 -14.10
C GLY A 117 10.42 -32.47 -14.37
N GLU A 118 9.51 -32.50 -13.40
CA GLU A 118 8.19 -31.87 -13.51
C GLU A 118 8.19 -30.48 -12.85
N PRO A 119 7.36 -29.53 -13.32
CA PRO A 119 7.21 -28.23 -12.67
C PRO A 119 6.76 -28.38 -11.22
N ALA A 120 7.37 -27.64 -10.33
CA ALA A 120 7.03 -27.58 -8.91
C ALA A 120 7.06 -26.15 -8.41
N PHE A 121 6.30 -25.86 -7.35
CA PHE A 121 6.26 -24.55 -6.73
C PHE A 121 6.48 -24.70 -5.23
N SER A 122 7.58 -24.15 -4.75
CA SER A 122 7.97 -24.20 -3.34
C SER A 122 7.48 -22.92 -2.63
N VAL A 123 6.98 -23.09 -1.41
CA VAL A 123 6.49 -21.99 -0.56
C VAL A 123 7.52 -21.71 0.52
N PHE A 124 7.91 -20.44 0.63
CA PHE A 124 8.90 -19.97 1.59
C PHE A 124 8.27 -18.94 2.54
N ALA A 125 8.71 -18.94 3.78
CA ALA A 125 8.44 -17.92 4.79
C ALA A 125 9.78 -17.38 5.26
N GLU A 126 10.03 -16.08 5.11
CA GLU A 126 11.32 -15.43 5.43
C GLU A 126 12.52 -16.22 4.85
N GLY A 127 12.40 -16.68 3.59
CA GLY A 127 13.43 -17.45 2.91
C GLY A 127 13.58 -18.90 3.38
N HIS A 128 12.77 -19.38 4.33
CA HIS A 128 12.75 -20.76 4.77
C HIS A 128 11.62 -21.54 4.10
N GLN A 129 11.94 -22.65 3.42
CA GLN A 129 10.94 -23.47 2.80
C GLN A 129 10.01 -24.11 3.85
N VAL A 130 8.71 -23.84 3.74
CA VAL A 130 7.68 -24.36 4.65
C VAL A 130 6.81 -25.43 4.01
N GLY A 131 6.86 -25.56 2.67
CA GLY A 131 6.12 -26.58 1.94
C GLY A 131 6.15 -26.36 0.44
N ASN A 132 5.19 -26.95 -0.24
CA ASN A 132 5.02 -26.86 -1.70
C ASN A 132 3.54 -26.67 -2.05
N ILE A 133 3.27 -26.17 -3.25
CA ILE A 133 1.93 -26.18 -3.83
C ILE A 133 1.52 -27.64 -4.13
N SER A 134 0.26 -27.95 -3.88
CA SER A 134 -0.30 -29.30 -4.15
C SER A 134 -0.10 -29.68 -5.62
N LYS A 135 0.19 -30.98 -5.89
CA LYS A 135 0.31 -31.50 -7.24
C LYS A 135 -0.94 -31.20 -8.10
N ASP A 136 -2.11 -31.23 -7.50
CA ASP A 136 -3.39 -30.91 -8.17
C ASP A 136 -3.49 -29.43 -8.61
N ASP A 137 -2.82 -28.53 -7.88
CA ASP A 137 -2.82 -27.08 -8.16
C ASP A 137 -1.67 -26.65 -9.08
N VAL A 138 -0.61 -27.48 -9.23
CA VAL A 138 0.54 -27.18 -10.09
C VAL A 138 0.13 -26.81 -11.53
N PRO A 139 -0.78 -27.54 -12.21
CA PRO A 139 -1.21 -27.16 -13.57
C PRO A 139 -1.86 -25.78 -13.64
N PHE A 140 -2.57 -25.38 -12.59
CA PHE A 140 -3.13 -24.03 -12.49
C PHE A 140 -2.00 -22.98 -12.40
N PHE A 141 -1.03 -23.17 -11.50
CA PHE A 141 0.11 -22.28 -11.36
C PHE A 141 0.95 -22.18 -12.64
N VAL A 142 1.19 -23.28 -13.34
CA VAL A 142 1.93 -23.28 -14.62
C VAL A 142 1.24 -22.40 -15.65
N ARG A 143 -0.09 -22.48 -15.78
CA ARG A 143 -0.88 -21.68 -16.74
C ARG A 143 -0.97 -20.22 -16.34
N ARG A 144 -1.09 -19.93 -15.04
CA ARG A 144 -1.37 -18.59 -14.50
C ARG A 144 -0.15 -17.88 -13.90
N TRP A 145 1.05 -18.47 -14.08
CA TRP A 145 2.27 -17.91 -13.46
C TRP A 145 2.58 -16.48 -13.90
N SER A 146 2.32 -16.14 -15.16
CA SER A 146 2.48 -14.77 -15.68
C SER A 146 1.50 -13.76 -15.05
N ASP A 147 0.38 -14.24 -14.54
CA ASP A 147 -0.65 -13.42 -13.88
C ASP A 147 -0.47 -13.37 -12.36
N PHE A 148 0.40 -14.20 -11.80
CA PHE A 148 0.67 -14.25 -10.37
C PHE A 148 1.26 -12.94 -9.88
N VAL A 149 0.65 -12.35 -8.84
CA VAL A 149 1.06 -11.07 -8.24
C VAL A 149 1.85 -11.30 -6.97
N GLY A 150 1.41 -12.27 -6.15
CA GLY A 150 2.05 -12.57 -4.88
C GLY A 150 1.12 -13.29 -3.91
N VAL A 151 1.62 -13.56 -2.72
CA VAL A 151 0.85 -14.09 -1.59
C VAL A 151 0.36 -12.92 -0.74
N THR A 152 -0.95 -12.84 -0.50
CA THR A 152 -1.55 -11.74 0.28
C THR A 152 -1.70 -12.07 1.75
N SER A 153 -1.85 -13.35 2.08
CA SER A 153 -1.90 -13.82 3.46
C SER A 153 -1.63 -15.32 3.55
N ALA A 154 -1.23 -15.74 4.73
CA ALA A 154 -1.01 -17.13 5.07
C ALA A 154 -1.69 -17.44 6.41
N GLU A 155 -2.21 -18.65 6.53
CA GLU A 155 -2.87 -19.16 7.72
C GLU A 155 -2.24 -20.50 8.09
N VAL A 156 -1.63 -20.58 9.26
CA VAL A 156 -1.16 -21.83 9.84
C VAL A 156 -2.25 -22.38 10.76
N TYR A 157 -2.55 -23.65 10.62
CA TYR A 157 -3.59 -24.33 11.39
C TYR A 157 -3.10 -25.69 11.88
N GLY A 158 -3.83 -26.28 12.82
CA GLY A 158 -3.45 -27.54 13.48
C GLY A 158 -2.45 -27.32 14.61
N GLY A 159 -1.64 -28.31 14.90
CA GLY A 159 -0.77 -28.33 16.08
C GLY A 159 -1.51 -28.76 17.35
N GLY A 160 -0.77 -28.99 18.42
CA GLY A 160 -1.31 -29.49 19.67
C GLY A 160 -1.48 -31.02 19.69
N THR A 161 -2.42 -31.49 20.49
CA THR A 161 -2.77 -32.90 20.64
C THR A 161 -4.26 -33.09 20.46
N ASP A 162 -4.66 -34.24 19.92
CA ASP A 162 -6.05 -34.65 19.85
C ASP A 162 -6.57 -35.17 21.22
N ASP A 163 -7.84 -35.55 21.28
CA ASP A 163 -8.49 -36.07 22.51
C ASP A 163 -7.88 -37.40 22.97
N GLU A 164 -7.15 -38.10 22.08
CA GLU A 164 -6.45 -39.36 22.35
C GLU A 164 -4.97 -39.14 22.71
N GLY A 165 -4.50 -37.89 22.72
CA GLY A 165 -3.12 -37.53 23.08
C GLY A 165 -2.11 -37.61 21.92
N HIS A 166 -2.56 -37.81 20.66
CA HIS A 166 -1.69 -37.83 19.50
C HIS A 166 -1.37 -36.41 19.03
N SER A 167 -0.13 -36.20 18.60
CA SER A 167 0.30 -34.91 18.05
C SER A 167 -0.36 -34.62 16.69
N ILE A 168 -1.04 -33.49 16.60
CA ILE A 168 -1.62 -32.98 15.35
C ILE A 168 -0.54 -32.18 14.59
N ASN A 169 -0.31 -32.52 13.34
CA ASN A 169 0.61 -31.76 12.50
C ASN A 169 0.08 -30.37 12.17
N TYR A 170 0.99 -29.40 12.11
CA TYR A 170 0.69 -28.10 11.54
C TYR A 170 0.47 -28.20 10.04
N GLY A 171 -0.55 -27.52 9.54
CA GLY A 171 -0.83 -27.29 8.13
C GLY A 171 -0.77 -25.81 7.80
N MET A 172 -0.75 -25.49 6.50
CA MET A 172 -0.73 -24.10 6.05
C MET A 172 -1.64 -23.92 4.84
N LYS A 173 -2.34 -22.81 4.80
CA LYS A 173 -3.08 -22.32 3.63
C LYS A 173 -2.55 -20.94 3.29
N ILE A 174 -2.52 -20.63 2.01
CA ILE A 174 -2.07 -19.33 1.50
C ILE A 174 -3.15 -18.74 0.59
N ASN A 175 -3.30 -17.45 0.61
CA ASN A 175 -4.11 -16.70 -0.32
C ASN A 175 -3.18 -16.04 -1.35
N CYS A 176 -3.35 -16.43 -2.61
CA CYS A 176 -2.54 -15.95 -3.73
C CYS A 176 -3.37 -15.00 -4.58
N GLU A 177 -2.76 -13.90 -4.98
CA GLU A 177 -3.37 -12.91 -5.83
C GLU A 177 -2.91 -13.11 -7.28
N PHE A 178 -3.88 -13.09 -8.21
CA PHE A 178 -3.67 -13.19 -9.65
C PHE A 178 -4.37 -12.04 -10.36
N ARG A 179 -3.84 -11.61 -11.51
CA ARG A 179 -4.55 -10.73 -12.42
C ARG A 179 -5.70 -11.51 -13.05
N LYS A 180 -6.91 -10.93 -13.09
CA LYS A 180 -8.02 -11.52 -13.83
C LYS A 180 -7.70 -11.59 -15.31
N GLN A 181 -7.99 -12.72 -15.93
CA GLN A 181 -7.96 -12.83 -17.40
C GLN A 181 -9.19 -12.11 -17.96
N ALA A 182 -8.98 -11.29 -18.98
CA ALA A 182 -10.03 -10.60 -19.71
C ALA A 182 -10.85 -11.56 -20.56
#